data_6dee66714fc6dcdc50d4f6f68f0fa345
#
_entry.id   6dee66714fc6dcdc50d4f6f68f0fa345
#
_cell.length_a   1.000
_cell.length_b   1.000
_cell.length_c   1.000
_cell.angle_alpha   90.00
_cell.angle_beta   90.00
_cell.angle_gamma   90.00
#
_symmetry.space_group_name_H-M   'P 1'
#
loop_
_entity.id
_entity.type
_entity.pdbx_description
1 polymer ?
#
loop_
_entity_poly.entity_id
_entity_poly.type
_entity_poly.pdbx_seq_one_letter_code
_entity_poly.pdbx_strand_id
1 'polypeptide(L)'
;QKLLFSAHPSYARVQLTNEAYENPSEPPMFCMLLRKHIEGYILEVVYQVENDRMIIFEIKGRNEIGDVSYKQLIIEIMRRHSNIVLVDKTRNIILDSVKHVSFAVNSHRAILPGQPYIYPPEQNKQNPFLAVEDDVLRKVDFNSGKLDRQLVEHFAGTSPLFAKEVIFQSGIANRTTVPKTFIHMIQRIKSGNLKPSIMSTGNKEVFYLFPLEHVKGEIKSFPTLSEMLDRFYFGKAERDRVKQQGNDIERLITNEKEKNEKKIEKLED
;
A
#
# COMPACT_ATOMS: atom_id res chain seq x y z
N GLN A 1 -13.48 -1.47 17.72
CA GLN A 1 -12.53 -1.68 16.63
C GLN A 1 -12.86 -0.73 15.49
N LYS A 2 -11.86 -0.14 14.88
CA LYS A 2 -11.99 0.85 13.80
C LYS A 2 -11.36 0.29 12.53
N LEU A 3 -11.88 0.67 11.37
CA LEU A 3 -11.27 0.40 10.08
C LEU A 3 -10.51 1.66 9.63
N LEU A 4 -9.21 1.51 9.44
CA LEU A 4 -8.31 2.59 9.05
C LEU A 4 -7.95 2.48 7.59
N PHE A 5 -8.09 3.58 6.85
CA PHE A 5 -7.62 3.76 5.47
C PHE A 5 -6.56 4.86 5.45
N SER A 6 -5.43 4.61 4.81
CA SER A 6 -4.42 5.62 4.57
C SER A 6 -3.99 5.62 3.10
N ALA A 7 -4.02 6.78 2.48
CA ALA A 7 -3.46 7.02 1.14
C ALA A 7 -2.12 7.79 1.19
N HIS A 8 -1.51 7.86 2.36
CA HIS A 8 -0.22 8.53 2.50
C HIS A 8 0.86 7.78 1.72
N PRO A 9 1.75 8.46 0.98
CA PRO A 9 2.77 7.81 0.15
C PRO A 9 3.62 6.74 0.84
N SER A 10 3.93 6.96 2.11
CA SER A 10 4.79 6.08 2.92
C SER A 10 4.03 5.14 3.86
N TYR A 11 2.73 5.38 4.10
CA TYR A 11 1.93 4.65 5.08
C TYR A 11 0.63 4.09 4.52
N ALA A 12 0.49 4.08 3.19
CA ALA A 12 -0.72 3.62 2.52
C ALA A 12 -1.03 2.17 2.91
N ARG A 13 -2.23 1.97 3.44
CA ARG A 13 -2.72 0.68 3.89
C ARG A 13 -4.20 0.71 4.24
N VAL A 14 -4.75 -0.45 4.43
CA VAL A 14 -6.05 -0.66 5.09
C VAL A 14 -5.88 -1.69 6.20
N GLN A 15 -6.44 -1.40 7.38
CA GLN A 15 -6.32 -2.30 8.52
C GLN A 15 -7.42 -2.06 9.54
N LEU A 16 -7.64 -3.03 10.42
CA LEU A 16 -8.36 -2.81 11.67
C LEU A 16 -7.41 -2.25 12.72
N THR A 17 -7.92 -1.39 13.60
CA THR A 17 -7.12 -0.82 14.68
C THR A 17 -7.96 -0.56 15.92
N ASN A 18 -7.34 -0.67 17.09
CA ASN A 18 -7.86 -0.21 18.37
C ASN A 18 -7.15 1.06 18.85
N GLU A 19 -6.13 1.50 18.13
CA GLU A 19 -5.35 2.69 18.50
C GLU A 19 -6.16 3.98 18.32
N ALA A 20 -5.83 4.96 19.16
CA ALA A 20 -6.39 6.31 19.06
C ALA A 20 -5.49 7.17 18.18
N TYR A 21 -6.00 7.53 17.01
CA TYR A 21 -5.35 8.48 16.11
C TYR A 21 -5.91 9.88 16.35
N GLU A 22 -5.05 10.89 16.35
CA GLU A 22 -5.49 12.27 16.44
C GLU A 22 -6.30 12.67 15.21
N ASN A 23 -7.46 13.27 15.47
CA ASN A 23 -8.28 13.84 14.42
C ASN A 23 -7.98 15.34 14.27
N PRO A 24 -8.04 15.89 13.04
CA PRO A 24 -7.97 17.35 12.86
C PRO A 24 -9.18 18.03 13.52
N SER A 25 -9.02 19.28 13.89
CA SER A 25 -10.10 20.10 14.49
C SER A 25 -11.30 20.22 13.57
N GLU A 26 -11.06 20.32 12.27
CA GLU A 26 -12.09 20.31 11.23
C GLU A 26 -11.94 19.09 10.33
N PRO A 27 -13.04 18.35 10.07
CA PRO A 27 -12.97 17.20 9.19
C PRO A 27 -12.67 17.63 7.75
N PRO A 28 -11.77 16.91 7.03
CA PRO A 28 -11.52 17.16 5.62
C PRO A 28 -12.78 16.97 4.76
N MET A 29 -12.81 17.62 3.60
CA MET A 29 -13.93 17.55 2.66
C MET A 29 -14.32 16.10 2.32
N PHE A 30 -13.35 15.25 2.07
CA PHE A 30 -13.61 13.83 1.77
C PHE A 30 -14.30 13.09 2.93
N CYS A 31 -13.93 13.40 4.17
CA CYS A 31 -14.61 12.87 5.34
C CYS A 31 -16.09 13.30 5.41
N MET A 32 -16.37 14.56 5.11
CA MET A 32 -17.73 15.07 5.05
C MET A 32 -18.55 14.39 3.95
N LEU A 33 -17.94 14.13 2.81
CA LEU A 33 -18.56 13.38 1.72
C LEU A 33 -18.86 11.94 2.07
N LEU A 34 -17.96 11.25 2.77
CA LEU A 34 -18.20 9.91 3.29
C LEU A 34 -19.41 9.90 4.24
N ARG A 35 -19.48 10.85 5.17
CA ARG A 35 -20.62 11.00 6.07
C ARG A 35 -21.93 11.20 5.29
N LYS A 36 -21.92 12.07 4.32
CA LYS A 36 -23.11 12.35 3.49
C LYS A 36 -23.60 11.14 2.72
N HIS A 37 -22.71 10.35 2.15
CA HIS A 37 -23.07 9.31 1.18
C HIS A 37 -23.15 7.91 1.75
N ILE A 38 -22.43 7.58 2.81
CA ILE A 38 -22.33 6.20 3.31
C ILE A 38 -22.52 6.02 4.81
N GLU A 39 -22.71 7.10 5.57
CA GLU A 39 -23.00 6.96 7.00
C GLU A 39 -24.29 6.17 7.23
N GLY A 40 -24.23 5.17 8.08
CA GLY A 40 -25.36 4.28 8.34
C GLY A 40 -25.60 3.19 7.29
N TYR A 41 -24.78 3.12 6.26
CA TYR A 41 -24.83 2.07 5.24
C TYR A 41 -24.20 0.77 5.77
N ILE A 42 -24.48 -0.33 5.10
CA ILE A 42 -23.97 -1.66 5.46
C ILE A 42 -22.85 -2.05 4.51
N LEU A 43 -21.73 -2.49 5.07
CA LEU A 43 -20.65 -3.11 4.32
C LEU A 43 -21.06 -4.55 3.95
N GLU A 44 -21.19 -4.83 2.67
CA GLU A 44 -21.64 -6.14 2.19
C GLU A 44 -20.47 -7.07 1.88
N VAL A 45 -19.47 -6.57 1.16
CA VAL A 45 -18.36 -7.38 0.65
C VAL A 45 -17.08 -6.55 0.64
N VAL A 46 -15.97 -7.21 0.94
CA VAL A 46 -14.62 -6.68 0.75
C VAL A 46 -13.85 -7.66 -0.11
N TYR A 47 -13.24 -7.18 -1.18
CA TYR A 47 -12.44 -8.04 -2.06
C TYR A 47 -11.25 -7.29 -2.67
N GLN A 48 -10.21 -8.04 -2.96
CA GLN A 48 -9.06 -7.59 -3.72
C GLN A 48 -9.30 -7.90 -5.21
N VAL A 49 -8.95 -6.96 -6.08
CA VAL A 49 -9.06 -7.18 -7.52
C VAL A 49 -7.85 -7.99 -7.98
N GLU A 50 -8.08 -9.28 -8.27
CA GLU A 50 -7.03 -10.25 -8.58
C GLU A 50 -5.95 -10.28 -7.49
N ASN A 51 -4.69 -10.11 -7.82
CA ASN A 51 -3.61 -9.90 -6.85
C ASN A 51 -2.99 -8.51 -7.01
N ASP A 52 -3.78 -7.53 -7.42
CA ASP A 52 -3.35 -6.15 -7.49
C ASP A 52 -3.50 -5.44 -6.13
N ARG A 53 -2.81 -4.34 -5.95
CA ARG A 53 -2.84 -3.52 -4.72
C ARG A 53 -4.06 -2.61 -4.69
N MET A 54 -5.22 -3.18 -4.91
CA MET A 54 -6.50 -2.50 -4.93
C MET A 54 -7.55 -3.33 -4.19
N ILE A 55 -8.19 -2.71 -3.21
CA ILE A 55 -9.24 -3.36 -2.40
C ILE A 55 -10.53 -2.56 -2.55
N ILE A 56 -11.63 -3.26 -2.81
CA ILE A 56 -12.96 -2.69 -2.99
C ILE A 56 -13.84 -3.08 -1.81
N PHE A 57 -14.48 -2.07 -1.21
CA PHE A 57 -15.50 -2.21 -0.18
C PHE A 57 -16.86 -1.91 -0.80
N GLU A 58 -17.69 -2.94 -0.95
CA GLU A 58 -19.06 -2.80 -1.46
C GLU A 58 -20.00 -2.40 -0.32
N ILE A 59 -20.70 -1.28 -0.48
CA ILE A 59 -21.50 -0.65 0.56
C ILE A 59 -22.92 -0.43 0.03
N LYS A 60 -23.91 -0.83 0.81
CA LYS A 60 -25.33 -0.73 0.48
C LYS A 60 -26.10 0.02 1.56
N GLY A 61 -26.97 0.89 1.15
CA GLY A 61 -27.85 1.63 2.04
C GLY A 61 -29.03 2.25 1.30
N ARG A 62 -29.67 3.20 1.95
CA ARG A 62 -30.73 4.01 1.36
C ARG A 62 -30.28 5.45 1.26
N ASN A 63 -30.54 6.07 0.11
CA ASN A 63 -30.27 7.49 -0.09
C ASN A 63 -31.31 8.38 0.65
N GLU A 64 -31.19 9.68 0.51
CA GLU A 64 -32.04 10.65 1.19
C GLU A 64 -33.54 10.54 0.81
N ILE A 65 -33.84 10.00 -0.38
CA ILE A 65 -35.21 9.79 -0.84
C ILE A 65 -35.73 8.36 -0.57
N GLY A 66 -34.92 7.53 0.12
CA GLY A 66 -35.30 6.18 0.55
C GLY A 66 -34.99 5.07 -0.46
N ASP A 67 -34.46 5.36 -1.62
CA ASP A 67 -34.10 4.38 -2.63
C ASP A 67 -32.84 3.61 -2.23
N VAL A 68 -32.75 2.33 -2.62
CA VAL A 68 -31.56 1.52 -2.42
C VAL A 68 -30.39 2.11 -3.20
N SER A 69 -29.28 2.29 -2.52
CA SER A 69 -28.09 2.91 -3.04
C SER A 69 -26.87 2.02 -2.83
N TYR A 70 -26.09 1.81 -3.89
CA TYR A 70 -24.87 1.02 -3.88
C TYR A 70 -23.66 1.91 -4.10
N LYS A 71 -22.74 1.88 -3.16
CA LYS A 71 -21.48 2.62 -3.21
C LYS A 71 -20.30 1.68 -3.14
N GLN A 72 -19.17 2.11 -3.69
CA GLN A 72 -17.89 1.44 -3.54
C GLN A 72 -16.90 2.40 -2.92
N LEU A 73 -16.23 1.96 -1.87
CA LEU A 73 -15.05 2.64 -1.36
C LEU A 73 -13.83 1.84 -1.80
N ILE A 74 -13.01 2.45 -2.66
CA ILE A 74 -11.88 1.80 -3.31
C ILE A 74 -10.60 2.39 -2.77
N ILE A 75 -9.72 1.53 -2.25
CA ILE A 75 -8.36 1.94 -1.90
C ILE A 75 -7.36 1.35 -2.91
N GLU A 76 -6.54 2.23 -3.46
CA GLU A 76 -5.42 1.91 -4.35
C GLU A 76 -4.12 2.19 -3.61
N ILE A 77 -3.29 1.17 -3.42
CA ILE A 77 -2.05 1.27 -2.65
C ILE A 77 -0.87 1.26 -3.61
N MET A 78 -0.45 2.44 -4.06
CA MET A 78 0.56 2.63 -5.11
C MET A 78 1.55 3.75 -4.74
N ARG A 79 2.16 3.67 -3.56
CA ARG A 79 3.12 4.67 -3.05
C ARG A 79 2.53 6.10 -3.18
N ARG A 80 3.23 7.01 -3.88
CA ARG A 80 2.77 8.40 -4.11
C ARG A 80 1.44 8.50 -4.84
N HIS A 81 1.08 7.47 -5.60
CA HIS A 81 -0.19 7.40 -6.34
C HIS A 81 -1.30 6.69 -5.57
N SER A 82 -1.07 6.35 -4.31
CA SER A 82 -2.11 5.79 -3.44
C SER A 82 -3.28 6.74 -3.32
N ASN A 83 -4.50 6.20 -3.36
CA ASN A 83 -5.71 7.01 -3.30
C ASN A 83 -6.85 6.24 -2.63
N ILE A 84 -7.84 6.95 -2.17
CA ILE A 84 -9.11 6.42 -1.68
C ILE A 84 -10.21 7.12 -2.47
N VAL A 85 -11.05 6.33 -3.15
CA VAL A 85 -12.06 6.82 -4.08
C VAL A 85 -13.44 6.32 -3.66
N LEU A 86 -14.41 7.23 -3.57
CA LEU A 86 -15.81 6.88 -3.36
C LEU A 86 -16.53 6.92 -4.72
N VAL A 87 -17.16 5.80 -5.07
CA VAL A 87 -17.84 5.59 -6.35
C VAL A 87 -19.31 5.27 -6.14
N ASP A 88 -20.18 5.90 -6.94
CA ASP A 88 -21.55 5.44 -7.13
C ASP A 88 -21.53 4.24 -8.07
N LYS A 89 -21.78 3.05 -7.51
CA LYS A 89 -21.64 1.79 -8.25
C LYS A 89 -22.64 1.70 -9.43
N THR A 90 -23.86 2.13 -9.22
CA THR A 90 -24.93 2.00 -10.23
C THR A 90 -24.62 2.79 -11.48
N ARG A 91 -24.10 4.00 -11.33
CA ARG A 91 -23.74 4.89 -12.44
C ARG A 91 -22.27 4.78 -12.85
N ASN A 92 -21.45 4.09 -12.07
CA ASN A 92 -19.98 4.04 -12.19
C ASN A 92 -19.35 5.45 -12.25
N ILE A 93 -19.79 6.34 -11.39
CA ILE A 93 -19.31 7.72 -11.31
C ILE A 93 -18.58 7.94 -9.99
N ILE A 94 -17.41 8.57 -10.06
CA ILE A 94 -16.66 9.01 -8.90
C ILE A 94 -17.42 10.12 -8.21
N LEU A 95 -17.72 9.94 -6.92
CA LEU A 95 -18.32 10.98 -6.09
C LEU A 95 -17.26 11.93 -5.55
N ASP A 96 -16.16 11.39 -5.05
CA ASP A 96 -14.97 12.10 -4.66
C ASP A 96 -13.79 11.16 -4.37
N SER A 97 -12.62 11.74 -4.08
CA SER A 97 -11.40 11.01 -3.72
C SER A 97 -10.53 11.85 -2.79
N VAL A 98 -9.59 11.20 -2.10
CA VAL A 98 -8.61 11.90 -1.26
C VAL A 98 -7.67 12.76 -2.11
N LYS A 99 -7.28 12.25 -3.28
CA LYS A 99 -6.40 12.95 -4.23
C LYS A 99 -7.10 13.11 -5.56
N HIS A 100 -7.23 14.33 -6.03
CA HIS A 100 -7.75 14.63 -7.36
C HIS A 100 -6.64 14.47 -8.40
N VAL A 101 -6.93 13.77 -9.48
CA VAL A 101 -5.99 13.52 -10.58
C VAL A 101 -6.64 13.88 -11.88
N SER A 102 -6.13 14.90 -12.57
CA SER A 102 -6.62 15.33 -13.88
C SER A 102 -5.99 14.54 -15.03
N PHE A 103 -6.59 14.60 -16.22
CA PHE A 103 -6.00 14.02 -17.43
C PHE A 103 -4.65 14.64 -17.81
N ALA A 104 -4.37 15.87 -17.36
CA ALA A 104 -3.07 16.50 -17.54
C ALA A 104 -1.94 15.78 -16.76
N VAL A 105 -2.28 15.16 -15.65
CA VAL A 105 -1.34 14.40 -14.81
C VAL A 105 -1.28 12.93 -15.19
N ASN A 106 -2.42 12.36 -15.57
CA ASN A 106 -2.55 10.96 -15.97
C ASN A 106 -3.46 10.83 -17.19
N SER A 107 -2.87 10.50 -18.33
CA SER A 107 -3.59 10.38 -19.61
C SER A 107 -4.51 9.15 -19.69
N HIS A 108 -4.28 8.14 -18.85
CA HIS A 108 -5.09 6.91 -18.85
C HIS A 108 -6.45 7.15 -18.21
N ARG A 109 -6.51 7.89 -17.11
CA ARG A 109 -7.74 8.17 -16.36
C ARG A 109 -7.66 9.45 -15.55
N ALA A 110 -8.80 10.10 -15.36
CA ALA A 110 -8.96 11.15 -14.37
C ALA A 110 -9.66 10.61 -13.12
N ILE A 111 -9.20 11.03 -11.95
CA ILE A 111 -9.85 10.73 -10.66
C ILE A 111 -10.40 12.05 -10.13
N LEU A 112 -11.58 12.41 -10.63
CA LEU A 112 -12.27 13.65 -10.31
C LEU A 112 -13.77 13.38 -10.12
N PRO A 113 -14.45 14.15 -9.27
CA PRO A 113 -15.91 14.04 -9.15
C PRO A 113 -16.62 14.15 -10.50
N GLY A 114 -17.58 13.25 -10.73
CA GLY A 114 -18.36 13.19 -11.98
C GLY A 114 -17.73 12.38 -13.10
N GLN A 115 -16.47 12.00 -13.00
CA GLN A 115 -15.82 11.13 -13.98
C GLN A 115 -16.12 9.64 -13.71
N PRO A 116 -16.18 8.79 -14.76
CA PRO A 116 -16.29 7.36 -14.55
C PRO A 116 -15.05 6.83 -13.82
N TYR A 117 -15.25 5.86 -12.92
CA TYR A 117 -14.14 5.15 -12.33
C TYR A 117 -13.59 4.13 -13.31
N ILE A 118 -12.32 4.28 -13.66
CA ILE A 118 -11.55 3.39 -14.53
C ILE A 118 -10.44 2.76 -13.69
N TYR A 119 -10.22 1.46 -13.84
CA TYR A 119 -9.14 0.77 -13.15
C TYR A 119 -7.77 1.30 -13.58
N PRO A 120 -6.75 1.17 -12.70
CA PRO A 120 -5.38 1.43 -13.11
C PRO A 120 -5.00 0.62 -14.35
N PRO A 121 -3.99 1.07 -15.13
CA PRO A 121 -3.55 0.31 -16.30
C PRO A 121 -3.14 -1.11 -15.94
N GLU A 122 -3.52 -2.07 -16.77
CA GLU A 122 -3.07 -3.46 -16.63
C GLU A 122 -1.55 -3.53 -16.82
N GLN A 123 -0.90 -4.34 -15.98
CA GLN A 123 0.54 -4.55 -16.04
C GLN A 123 0.94 -5.77 -16.88
N ASN A 124 -0.02 -6.49 -17.48
CA ASN A 124 0.21 -7.74 -18.24
C ASN A 124 0.95 -8.80 -17.43
N LYS A 125 0.65 -8.91 -16.15
CA LYS A 125 1.21 -9.90 -15.23
C LYS A 125 0.17 -10.97 -14.90
N GLN A 126 0.65 -12.19 -14.76
CA GLN A 126 -0.22 -13.31 -14.37
C GLN A 126 -0.55 -13.22 -12.88
N ASN A 127 -1.81 -13.54 -12.54
CA ASN A 127 -2.22 -13.72 -11.16
C ASN A 127 -1.55 -14.99 -10.57
N PRO A 128 -0.67 -14.85 -9.57
CA PRO A 128 0.08 -15.99 -9.04
C PRO A 128 -0.81 -17.00 -8.32
N PHE A 129 -1.99 -16.61 -7.84
CA PHE A 129 -2.93 -17.54 -7.19
C PHE A 129 -3.57 -18.53 -8.15
N LEU A 130 -3.52 -18.25 -9.45
CA LEU A 130 -4.00 -19.13 -10.52
C LEU A 130 -2.85 -19.83 -11.25
N ALA A 131 -1.60 -19.54 -10.90
CA ALA A 131 -0.43 -20.08 -11.56
C ALA A 131 -0.13 -21.52 -11.10
N VAL A 132 0.48 -22.27 -12.01
CA VAL A 132 1.07 -23.59 -11.76
C VAL A 132 2.58 -23.54 -12.02
N GLU A 133 3.33 -24.55 -11.60
CA GLU A 133 4.79 -24.60 -11.76
C GLU A 133 5.23 -24.38 -13.22
N ASP A 134 4.47 -24.91 -14.16
CA ASP A 134 4.73 -24.80 -15.59
C ASP A 134 4.66 -23.35 -16.11
N ASP A 135 3.82 -22.52 -15.50
CA ASP A 135 3.74 -21.10 -15.82
C ASP A 135 5.04 -20.37 -15.46
N VAL A 136 5.63 -20.73 -14.32
CA VAL A 136 6.92 -20.17 -13.89
C VAL A 136 8.03 -20.60 -14.86
N LEU A 137 8.03 -21.88 -15.26
CA LEU A 137 9.00 -22.43 -16.22
C LEU A 137 8.95 -21.72 -17.57
N ARG A 138 7.77 -21.38 -18.05
CA ARG A 138 7.59 -20.71 -19.35
C ARG A 138 7.95 -19.24 -19.33
N LYS A 139 7.69 -18.55 -18.20
CA LYS A 139 7.85 -17.09 -18.11
C LYS A 139 9.25 -16.68 -17.68
N VAL A 140 9.93 -17.48 -16.90
CA VAL A 140 11.24 -17.16 -16.33
C VAL A 140 12.36 -17.71 -17.19
N ASP A 141 13.29 -16.86 -17.57
CA ASP A 141 14.53 -17.27 -18.21
C ASP A 141 15.61 -17.55 -17.16
N PHE A 142 15.86 -18.83 -16.92
CA PHE A 142 16.82 -19.29 -15.90
C PHE A 142 18.29 -19.05 -16.30
N ASN A 143 18.55 -18.69 -17.53
CA ASN A 143 19.90 -18.41 -18.03
C ASN A 143 20.29 -16.94 -17.92
N SER A 144 19.32 -16.02 -17.82
CA SER A 144 19.60 -14.57 -17.82
C SER A 144 19.95 -13.99 -16.44
N GLY A 145 19.90 -14.78 -15.38
CA GLY A 145 20.12 -14.31 -14.01
C GLY A 145 19.00 -13.43 -13.47
N LYS A 146 19.17 -12.90 -12.25
CA LYS A 146 18.18 -12.03 -11.58
C LYS A 146 16.77 -12.61 -11.57
N LEU A 147 16.68 -13.87 -11.15
CA LEU A 147 15.42 -14.63 -11.10
C LEU A 147 14.35 -13.94 -10.24
N ASP A 148 14.75 -13.32 -9.16
CA ASP A 148 13.87 -12.54 -8.29
C ASP A 148 13.17 -11.40 -9.06
N ARG A 149 13.91 -10.65 -9.87
CA ARG A 149 13.31 -9.58 -10.71
C ARG A 149 12.33 -10.14 -11.74
N GLN A 150 12.64 -11.25 -12.36
CA GLN A 150 11.75 -11.88 -13.32
C GLN A 150 10.43 -12.32 -12.68
N LEU A 151 10.46 -12.84 -11.44
CA LEU A 151 9.25 -13.17 -10.71
C LEU A 151 8.38 -11.93 -10.47
N VAL A 152 8.98 -10.80 -10.14
CA VAL A 152 8.27 -9.53 -9.97
C VAL A 152 7.68 -9.02 -11.29
N GLU A 153 8.40 -9.18 -12.39
CA GLU A 153 7.97 -8.73 -13.72
C GLU A 153 6.81 -9.54 -14.28
N HIS A 154 6.75 -10.83 -14.00
CA HIS A 154 5.78 -11.74 -14.62
C HIS A 154 4.56 -12.06 -13.76
N PHE A 155 4.63 -11.89 -12.46
CA PHE A 155 3.53 -12.25 -11.55
C PHE A 155 3.01 -11.05 -10.77
N ALA A 156 1.70 -10.82 -10.86
CA ALA A 156 1.02 -9.71 -10.20
C ALA A 156 1.13 -9.78 -8.67
N GLY A 157 1.34 -8.62 -8.03
CA GLY A 157 1.43 -8.52 -6.59
C GLY A 157 2.66 -9.15 -5.95
N THR A 158 3.62 -9.60 -6.75
CA THR A 158 4.89 -10.15 -6.29
C THR A 158 5.86 -9.01 -5.97
N SER A 159 6.17 -8.81 -4.69
CA SER A 159 7.13 -7.81 -4.26
C SER A 159 8.57 -8.31 -4.41
N PRO A 160 9.57 -7.40 -4.50
CA PRO A 160 10.97 -7.79 -4.42
C PRO A 160 11.31 -8.58 -3.15
N LEU A 161 10.68 -8.25 -2.04
CA LEU A 161 10.87 -8.92 -0.75
C LEU A 161 10.42 -10.39 -0.81
N PHE A 162 9.24 -10.64 -1.38
CA PHE A 162 8.72 -11.98 -1.60
C PHE A 162 9.57 -12.78 -2.60
N ALA A 163 9.92 -12.17 -3.71
CA ALA A 163 10.72 -12.82 -4.75
C ALA A 163 12.10 -13.25 -4.23
N LYS A 164 12.76 -12.40 -3.43
CA LYS A 164 14.03 -12.74 -2.79
C LYS A 164 13.89 -13.92 -1.81
N GLU A 165 12.77 -13.99 -1.08
CA GLU A 165 12.50 -15.12 -0.19
C GLU A 165 12.31 -16.41 -0.97
N VAL A 166 11.61 -16.38 -2.10
CA VAL A 166 11.46 -17.55 -3.00
C VAL A 166 12.82 -18.05 -3.44
N ILE A 167 13.69 -17.18 -3.91
CA ILE A 167 15.04 -17.58 -4.36
C ILE A 167 15.87 -18.13 -3.21
N PHE A 168 15.81 -17.50 -2.04
CA PHE A 168 16.52 -17.96 -0.86
C PHE A 168 16.06 -19.36 -0.42
N GLN A 169 14.75 -19.58 -0.32
CA GLN A 169 14.19 -20.87 0.08
C GLN A 169 14.38 -21.97 -0.97
N SER A 170 14.63 -21.59 -2.21
CA SER A 170 14.96 -22.53 -3.29
C SER A 170 16.33 -23.19 -3.09
N GLY A 171 17.19 -22.64 -2.22
CA GLY A 171 18.56 -23.13 -2.06
C GLY A 171 19.37 -22.89 -3.33
N ILE A 172 19.64 -23.95 -4.08
CA ILE A 172 20.19 -23.83 -5.44
C ILE A 172 19.02 -23.49 -6.38
N ALA A 173 18.95 -22.22 -6.78
CA ALA A 173 17.86 -21.71 -7.61
C ALA A 173 18.01 -22.22 -9.06
N ASN A 174 17.10 -23.08 -9.49
CA ASN A 174 17.08 -23.68 -10.82
C ASN A 174 15.65 -23.91 -11.32
N ARG A 175 15.54 -24.51 -12.51
CA ARG A 175 14.26 -24.81 -13.16
C ARG A 175 13.34 -25.74 -12.37
N THR A 176 13.88 -26.50 -11.43
CA THR A 176 13.11 -27.44 -10.59
C THR A 176 12.72 -26.79 -9.27
N THR A 177 13.66 -26.12 -8.61
CA THR A 177 13.48 -25.60 -7.25
C THR A 177 12.67 -24.31 -7.20
N VAL A 178 12.90 -23.37 -8.11
CA VAL A 178 12.22 -22.06 -8.10
C VAL A 178 10.72 -22.18 -8.35
N PRO A 179 10.22 -22.86 -9.39
CA PRO A 179 8.79 -23.02 -9.60
C PRO A 179 8.09 -23.70 -8.43
N LYS A 180 8.68 -24.75 -7.90
CA LYS A 180 8.13 -25.48 -6.75
C LYS A 180 8.04 -24.61 -5.50
N THR A 181 9.08 -23.87 -5.17
CA THR A 181 9.12 -22.98 -4.01
C THR A 181 8.15 -21.82 -4.17
N PHE A 182 8.10 -21.20 -5.35
CA PHE A 182 7.18 -20.11 -5.65
C PHE A 182 5.71 -20.53 -5.42
N ILE A 183 5.30 -21.63 -6.03
CA ILE A 183 3.93 -22.13 -5.89
C ILE A 183 3.64 -22.56 -4.45
N HIS A 184 4.58 -23.19 -3.77
CA HIS A 184 4.42 -23.55 -2.35
C HIS A 184 4.16 -22.34 -1.47
N MET A 185 4.92 -21.25 -1.65
CA MET A 185 4.75 -20.01 -0.88
C MET A 185 3.43 -19.32 -1.23
N ILE A 186 3.02 -19.31 -2.49
CA ILE A 186 1.71 -18.77 -2.90
C ILE A 186 0.58 -19.58 -2.26
N GLN A 187 0.66 -20.91 -2.23
CA GLN A 187 -0.33 -21.75 -1.58
C GLN A 187 -0.41 -21.51 -0.07
N ARG A 188 0.71 -21.24 0.58
CA ARG A 188 0.75 -20.86 2.00
C ARG A 188 -0.05 -19.59 2.25
N ILE A 189 0.11 -18.58 1.41
CA ILE A 189 -0.65 -17.32 1.51
C ILE A 189 -2.13 -17.59 1.24
N LYS A 190 -2.46 -18.33 0.19
CA LYS A 190 -3.83 -18.65 -0.20
C LYS A 190 -4.57 -19.44 0.87
N SER A 191 -3.91 -20.37 1.55
CA SER A 191 -4.49 -21.17 2.64
C SER A 191 -4.68 -20.40 3.94
N GLY A 192 -4.13 -19.20 4.06
CA GLY A 192 -4.19 -18.40 5.28
C GLY A 192 -3.24 -18.88 6.39
N ASN A 193 -2.27 -19.75 6.07
CA ASN A 193 -1.24 -20.16 7.01
C ASN A 193 -0.20 -19.05 7.23
N LEU A 194 -0.64 -18.00 7.94
CA LEU A 194 0.09 -16.77 8.15
C LEU A 194 0.63 -16.67 9.58
N LYS A 195 1.77 -16.04 9.71
CA LYS A 195 2.37 -15.65 10.98
C LYS A 195 2.94 -14.24 10.82
N PRO A 196 2.09 -13.20 10.84
CA PRO A 196 2.53 -11.82 10.62
C PRO A 196 3.72 -11.46 11.49
N SER A 197 4.79 -10.98 10.88
CA SER A 197 6.07 -10.79 11.58
C SER A 197 6.76 -9.52 11.13
N ILE A 198 7.44 -8.89 12.08
CA ILE A 198 8.38 -7.79 11.85
C ILE A 198 9.80 -8.34 12.06
N MET A 199 10.67 -8.12 11.09
CA MET A 199 12.08 -8.45 11.17
C MET A 199 12.90 -7.16 11.29
N SER A 200 13.72 -7.08 12.33
CA SER A 200 14.54 -5.91 12.65
C SER A 200 16.01 -6.20 12.44
N THR A 201 16.66 -5.45 11.56
CA THR A 201 18.09 -5.57 11.25
C THR A 201 18.75 -4.21 11.46
N GLY A 202 19.41 -4.00 12.59
CA GLY A 202 19.98 -2.69 12.91
C GLY A 202 18.91 -1.59 12.90
N ASN A 203 19.04 -0.63 11.99
CA ASN A 203 18.10 0.49 11.87
C ASN A 203 16.94 0.23 10.87
N LYS A 204 16.87 -0.96 10.30
CA LYS A 204 15.85 -1.30 9.31
C LYS A 204 14.86 -2.29 9.90
N GLU A 205 13.58 -1.99 9.72
CA GLU A 205 12.50 -2.92 9.99
C GLU A 205 11.76 -3.23 8.70
N VAL A 206 11.43 -4.49 8.50
CA VAL A 206 10.55 -4.97 7.42
C VAL A 206 9.46 -5.83 8.03
N PHE A 207 8.30 -5.83 7.44
CA PHE A 207 7.21 -6.72 7.84
C PHE A 207 6.77 -7.60 6.68
N TYR A 208 6.25 -8.76 7.02
CA TYR A 208 5.67 -9.67 6.06
C TYR A 208 4.61 -10.56 6.71
N LEU A 209 3.91 -11.32 5.87
CA LEU A 209 2.84 -12.24 6.29
C LEU A 209 3.34 -13.42 7.13
N PHE A 210 4.63 -13.71 7.06
CA PHE A 210 5.33 -14.74 7.83
C PHE A 210 6.81 -14.36 7.94
N PRO A 211 7.58 -14.96 8.87
CA PRO A 211 9.01 -14.70 8.97
C PRO A 211 9.73 -15.01 7.67
N LEU A 212 10.59 -14.09 7.25
CA LEU A 212 11.41 -14.23 6.05
C LEU A 212 12.81 -14.75 6.45
N GLU A 213 13.23 -15.86 5.88
CA GLU A 213 14.51 -16.49 6.20
C GLU A 213 15.72 -15.74 5.62
N HIS A 214 15.53 -15.04 4.49
CA HIS A 214 16.61 -14.25 3.89
C HIS A 214 16.88 -12.93 4.60
N VAL A 215 15.99 -12.48 5.47
CA VAL A 215 16.18 -11.29 6.31
C VAL A 215 16.69 -11.72 7.66
N LYS A 216 17.96 -11.43 7.90
CA LYS A 216 18.58 -11.71 9.21
C LYS A 216 18.22 -10.61 10.20
N GLY A 217 17.93 -10.97 11.43
CA GLY A 217 17.62 -10.03 12.49
C GLY A 217 16.67 -10.61 13.52
N GLU A 218 16.26 -9.76 14.45
CA GLU A 218 15.28 -10.11 15.46
C GLU A 218 13.89 -10.20 14.84
N ILE A 219 13.15 -11.26 15.18
CA ILE A 219 11.81 -11.53 14.65
C ILE A 219 10.80 -11.36 15.77
N LYS A 220 9.77 -10.51 15.51
CA LYS A 220 8.61 -10.37 16.37
C LYS A 220 7.35 -10.76 15.58
N SER A 221 6.62 -11.75 16.06
CA SER A 221 5.39 -12.23 15.45
C SER A 221 4.15 -11.71 16.17
N PHE A 222 3.04 -11.60 15.44
CA PHE A 222 1.78 -11.04 15.91
C PHE A 222 0.62 -12.00 15.61
N PRO A 223 -0.43 -11.99 16.43
CA PRO A 223 -1.62 -12.82 16.20
C PRO A 223 -2.36 -12.47 14.91
N THR A 224 -2.37 -11.19 14.53
CA THR A 224 -3.10 -10.68 13.35
C THR A 224 -2.23 -9.73 12.53
N LEU A 225 -2.60 -9.61 11.25
CA LEU A 225 -2.00 -8.64 10.34
C LEU A 225 -2.20 -7.20 10.83
N SER A 226 -3.40 -6.89 11.32
CA SER A 226 -3.74 -5.55 11.80
C SER A 226 -2.90 -5.15 13.02
N GLU A 227 -2.66 -6.05 13.96
CA GLU A 227 -1.80 -5.78 15.12
C GLU A 227 -0.34 -5.55 14.70
N MET A 228 0.16 -6.32 13.74
CA MET A 228 1.48 -6.10 13.16
C MET A 228 1.59 -4.73 12.49
N LEU A 229 0.60 -4.34 11.70
CA LEU A 229 0.55 -3.05 11.02
C LEU A 229 0.44 -1.89 12.00
N ASP A 230 -0.32 -2.03 13.07
CA ASP A 230 -0.37 -1.06 14.16
C ASP A 230 1.01 -0.89 14.80
N ARG A 231 1.67 -1.98 15.15
CA ARG A 231 3.01 -1.93 15.77
C ARG A 231 4.04 -1.29 14.83
N PHE A 232 3.95 -1.55 13.53
CA PHE A 232 4.89 -1.02 12.55
C PHE A 232 4.65 0.47 12.26
N TYR A 233 3.40 0.88 12.09
CA TYR A 233 3.05 2.22 11.61
C TYR A 233 2.63 3.20 12.71
N PHE A 234 2.05 2.74 13.81
CA PHE A 234 1.64 3.62 14.90
C PHE A 234 2.85 4.33 15.50
N GLY A 235 2.77 5.64 15.58
CA GLY A 235 3.88 6.48 16.02
C GLY A 235 4.99 6.72 14.97
N LYS A 236 5.03 5.96 13.87
CA LYS A 236 6.01 6.21 12.79
C LYS A 236 5.78 7.55 12.13
N ALA A 237 4.54 7.88 11.81
CA ALA A 237 4.18 9.17 11.25
C ALA A 237 4.56 10.34 12.16
N GLU A 238 4.38 10.18 13.47
CA GLU A 238 4.79 11.17 14.46
C GLU A 238 6.30 11.30 14.56
N ARG A 239 7.01 10.18 14.62
CA ARG A 239 8.49 10.17 14.62
C ARG A 239 9.06 10.82 13.37
N ASP A 240 8.49 10.52 12.21
CA ASP A 240 8.91 11.10 10.94
C ASP A 240 8.61 12.60 10.89
N ARG A 241 7.49 13.04 11.45
CA ARG A 241 7.15 14.46 11.59
C ARG A 241 8.15 15.19 12.48
N VAL A 242 8.47 14.64 13.65
CA VAL A 242 9.47 15.22 14.58
C VAL A 242 10.84 15.29 13.91
N LYS A 243 11.24 14.24 13.21
CA LYS A 243 12.50 14.22 12.45
C LYS A 243 12.51 15.29 11.36
N GLN A 244 11.41 15.43 10.63
CA GLN A 244 11.29 16.46 9.58
C GLN A 244 11.39 17.87 10.16
N GLN A 245 10.71 18.13 11.28
CA GLN A 245 10.81 19.40 11.98
C GLN A 245 12.24 19.69 12.44
N GLY A 246 12.95 18.67 12.95
CA GLY A 246 14.37 18.79 13.31
C GLY A 246 15.23 19.18 12.10
N ASN A 247 15.05 18.49 10.96
CA ASN A 247 15.76 18.82 9.73
C ASN A 247 15.45 20.23 9.20
N ASP A 248 14.19 20.66 9.31
CA ASP A 248 13.79 22.00 8.88
C ASP A 248 14.42 23.08 9.76
N ILE A 249 14.49 22.87 11.07
CA ILE A 249 15.18 23.76 12.01
C ILE A 249 16.68 23.81 11.71
N GLU A 250 17.31 22.68 11.49
CA GLU A 250 18.73 22.59 11.13
C GLU A 250 19.03 23.34 9.84
N ARG A 251 18.18 23.20 8.83
CA ARG A 251 18.29 23.93 7.58
C ARG A 251 18.14 25.45 7.76
N LEU A 252 17.20 25.89 8.61
CA LEU A 252 17.02 27.29 8.92
C LEU A 252 18.24 27.88 9.63
N ILE A 253 18.80 27.18 10.61
CA ILE A 253 20.02 27.58 11.32
C ILE A 253 21.21 27.68 10.36
N THR A 254 21.38 26.70 9.49
CA THR A 254 22.46 26.70 8.49
C THR A 254 22.33 27.88 7.53
N ASN A 255 21.13 28.14 7.03
CA ASN A 255 20.87 29.26 6.13
C ASN A 255 21.15 30.63 6.81
N GLU A 256 20.73 30.80 8.07
CA GLU A 256 21.00 32.04 8.82
C GLU A 256 22.49 32.19 9.14
N LYS A 257 23.18 31.10 9.43
CA LYS A 257 24.64 31.11 9.61
C LYS A 257 25.34 31.59 8.34
N GLU A 258 25.07 30.96 7.19
CA GLU A 258 25.67 31.36 5.90
C GLU A 258 25.36 32.80 5.53
N LYS A 259 24.14 33.29 5.82
CA LYS A 259 23.73 34.64 5.57
C LYS A 259 24.48 35.65 6.47
N ASN A 260 24.73 35.29 7.70
CA ASN A 260 25.51 36.11 8.61
C ASN A 260 27.00 36.10 8.28
N GLU A 261 27.57 34.98 7.89
CA GLU A 261 28.94 34.85 7.40
C GLU A 261 29.18 35.79 6.19
N LYS A 262 28.28 35.76 5.19
CA LYS A 262 28.33 36.64 4.03
C LYS A 262 28.17 38.13 4.37
N LYS A 263 27.46 38.47 5.46
CA LYS A 263 27.38 39.84 5.94
C LYS A 263 28.66 40.31 6.62
N ILE A 264 29.31 39.45 7.37
CA ILE A 264 30.60 39.69 8.02
C ILE A 264 31.67 39.95 6.95
N GLU A 265 31.80 39.08 5.98
CA GLU A 265 32.74 39.23 4.87
C GLU A 265 32.59 40.60 4.16
N LYS A 266 31.33 41.04 3.93
CA LYS A 266 31.06 42.33 3.30
C LYS A 266 31.34 43.56 4.16
N LEU A 267 31.51 43.37 5.44
CA LEU A 267 31.85 44.48 6.40
C LEU A 267 33.35 44.51 6.65
N GLU A 268 34.08 43.47 6.34
CA GLU A 268 35.53 43.41 6.46
C GLU A 268 36.29 43.87 5.19
N ASP A 269 35.57 43.90 4.03
CA ASP A 269 36.01 44.53 2.78
C ASP A 269 35.69 46.04 2.78
#